data_b760cae79c88dde33968a18e54112fa1
#
_entry.id   b760cae79c88dde33968a18e54112fa1
#
_cell.length_a   1.000
_cell.length_b   1.000
_cell.length_c   1.000
_cell.angle_alpha   90.00
_cell.angle_beta   90.00
_cell.angle_gamma   90.00
#
_symmetry.space_group_name_H-M   'P 1'
#
loop_
_entity.id
_entity.type
_entity.pdbx_description
1 polymer ?
#
loop_
_entity_poly.entity_id
_entity_poly.type
_entity_poly.pdbx_seq_one_letter_code
_entity_poly.pdbx_strand_id
1 'polypeptide(L)'
;MLKCIAIDDEPLALRQLQGYIAKINFLKLEKAFTNAIEAQQYLAGNPIDLIFVDINMPDLSGVEFVRSLVSRPMIIFTTAYSEYAVEGFKLDAIDYLLKPFSFADFSRSAAKAQSLYELLAYRKTQGNAPAPEATPRDREYISIKADYKTTLVRISD
;
A
#
# COMPACT_ATOMS: atom_id res chain seq x y z
N MET A 1 10.17 2.64 11.31
CA MET A 1 9.65 3.45 10.21
C MET A 1 9.35 2.58 9.01
N LEU A 2 8.32 2.95 8.30
CA LEU A 2 7.96 2.27 7.06
C LEU A 2 8.83 2.79 5.92
N LYS A 3 9.57 1.91 5.30
CA LYS A 3 10.34 2.26 4.11
C LYS A 3 9.41 2.25 2.91
N CYS A 4 9.34 3.34 2.19
CA CYS A 4 8.44 3.42 1.06
C CYS A 4 9.12 3.96 -0.18
N ILE A 5 8.51 3.69 -1.33
CA ILE A 5 8.89 4.29 -2.59
C ILE A 5 7.64 4.86 -3.23
N ALA A 6 7.84 5.80 -4.14
CA ALA A 6 6.75 6.45 -4.84
C ALA A 6 6.99 6.33 -6.34
N ILE A 7 5.97 6.01 -7.09
CA ILE A 7 6.07 5.81 -8.54
C ILE A 7 4.95 6.57 -9.22
N ASP A 8 5.31 7.51 -10.08
CA ASP A 8 4.33 8.28 -10.85
C ASP A 8 5.07 8.88 -12.04
N ASP A 9 4.53 8.68 -13.25
CA ASP A 9 5.20 9.17 -14.44
C ASP A 9 5.08 10.68 -14.63
N GLU A 10 4.19 11.33 -13.87
CA GLU A 10 4.09 12.79 -13.90
C GLU A 10 4.98 13.41 -12.84
N PRO A 11 5.99 14.19 -13.24
CA PRO A 11 6.93 14.74 -12.26
C PRO A 11 6.28 15.61 -11.18
N LEU A 12 5.25 16.38 -11.55
CA LEU A 12 4.59 17.24 -10.56
C LEU A 12 3.82 16.42 -9.53
N ALA A 13 3.13 15.38 -9.99
CA ALA A 13 2.41 14.49 -9.09
C ALA A 13 3.37 13.77 -8.16
N LEU A 14 4.50 13.33 -8.70
CA LEU A 14 5.51 12.65 -7.90
C LEU A 14 6.08 13.58 -6.85
N ARG A 15 6.33 14.83 -7.22
CA ARG A 15 6.86 15.82 -6.28
C ARG A 15 5.89 16.10 -5.15
N GLN A 16 4.59 16.19 -5.46
CA GLN A 16 3.59 16.40 -4.44
C GLN A 16 3.55 15.22 -3.48
N LEU A 17 3.64 14.03 -4.03
CA LEU A 17 3.62 12.81 -3.23
C LEU A 17 4.83 12.76 -2.31
N GLN A 18 6.00 13.11 -2.84
CA GLN A 18 7.21 13.18 -2.02
C GLN A 18 7.07 14.18 -0.89
N GLY A 19 6.44 15.33 -1.18
CA GLY A 19 6.22 16.35 -0.16
C GLY A 19 5.30 15.85 0.94
N TYR A 20 4.26 15.13 0.59
CA TYR A 20 3.35 14.57 1.58
C TYR A 20 4.05 13.50 2.43
N ILE A 21 4.83 12.64 1.78
CA ILE A 21 5.56 11.60 2.51
C ILE A 21 6.50 12.23 3.54
N ALA A 22 7.15 13.33 3.16
CA ALA A 22 8.10 13.99 4.03
C ALA A 22 7.45 14.55 5.30
N LYS A 23 6.14 14.79 5.26
CA LYS A 23 5.43 15.33 6.42
C LYS A 23 4.97 14.27 7.40
N ILE A 24 5.07 13.01 7.03
CA ILE A 24 4.60 11.90 7.88
C ILE A 24 5.80 11.30 8.58
N ASN A 25 5.83 11.38 9.90
CA ASN A 25 7.03 11.02 10.67
C ASN A 25 7.32 9.53 10.70
N PHE A 26 6.36 8.66 10.39
CA PHE A 26 6.61 7.22 10.37
C PHE A 26 6.90 6.66 8.98
N LEU A 27 6.96 7.54 7.97
CA LEU A 27 7.32 7.13 6.61
C LEU A 27 8.73 7.58 6.28
N LYS A 28 9.47 6.71 5.61
CA LYS A 28 10.79 7.05 5.11
C LYS A 28 10.82 6.77 3.63
N LEU A 29 10.92 7.82 2.82
CA LEU A 29 10.98 7.65 1.37
C LEU A 29 12.39 7.23 0.98
N GLU A 30 12.53 6.02 0.44
CA GLU A 30 13.82 5.52 0.02
C GLU A 30 14.17 6.01 -1.38
N LYS A 31 13.18 6.07 -2.26
CA LYS A 31 13.43 6.52 -3.63
C LYS A 31 12.11 6.82 -4.32
N ALA A 32 12.17 7.68 -5.33
CA ALA A 32 11.01 8.01 -6.16
C ALA A 32 11.35 7.68 -7.61
N PHE A 33 10.36 7.21 -8.35
CA PHE A 33 10.55 6.76 -9.72
C PHE A 33 9.50 7.37 -10.63
N THR A 34 9.90 7.69 -11.85
CA THR A 34 8.94 8.08 -12.89
C THR A 34 8.65 6.92 -13.83
N ASN A 35 9.22 5.75 -13.55
CA ASN A 35 9.15 4.60 -14.44
C ASN A 35 9.01 3.34 -13.62
N ALA A 36 7.99 2.53 -13.93
CA ALA A 36 7.72 1.34 -13.15
C ALA A 36 8.79 0.26 -13.33
N ILE A 37 9.41 0.22 -14.49
CA ILE A 37 10.43 -0.79 -14.76
C ILE A 37 11.64 -0.57 -13.87
N GLU A 38 12.05 0.69 -13.71
CA GLU A 38 13.14 1.01 -12.79
C GLU A 38 12.80 0.63 -11.37
N ALA A 39 11.55 0.83 -10.99
CA ALA A 39 11.11 0.47 -9.65
C ALA A 39 11.17 -1.04 -9.43
N GLN A 40 10.81 -1.82 -10.46
CA GLN A 40 10.90 -3.27 -10.36
C GLN A 40 12.34 -3.70 -10.11
N GLN A 41 13.27 -3.09 -10.84
CA GLN A 41 14.69 -3.43 -10.70
C GLN A 41 15.20 -3.06 -9.32
N TYR A 42 14.77 -1.92 -8.81
CA TYR A 42 15.16 -1.48 -7.48
C TYR A 42 14.65 -2.45 -6.40
N LEU A 43 13.41 -2.91 -6.54
CA LEU A 43 12.79 -3.79 -5.55
C LEU A 43 13.46 -5.15 -5.50
N ALA A 44 14.12 -5.57 -6.56
CA ALA A 44 14.80 -6.86 -6.58
C ALA A 44 15.89 -6.95 -5.53
N GLY A 45 16.50 -5.81 -5.18
CA GLY A 45 17.60 -5.83 -4.21
C GLY A 45 17.38 -4.95 -2.99
N ASN A 46 16.20 -4.35 -2.85
CA ASN A 46 15.95 -3.41 -1.76
C ASN A 46 14.58 -3.67 -1.14
N PRO A 47 14.55 -4.15 0.09
CA PRO A 47 13.25 -4.41 0.73
C PRO A 47 12.50 -3.13 1.03
N ILE A 48 11.25 -3.09 0.67
CA ILE A 48 10.38 -1.93 0.86
C ILE A 48 9.10 -2.39 1.51
N ASP A 49 8.56 -1.58 2.41
CA ASP A 49 7.36 -1.92 3.15
C ASP A 49 6.09 -1.42 2.48
N LEU A 50 6.16 -0.31 1.78
CA LEU A 50 4.97 0.34 1.23
C LEU A 50 5.31 0.99 -0.10
N ILE A 51 4.43 0.83 -1.08
CA ILE A 51 4.59 1.45 -2.39
C ILE A 51 3.39 2.32 -2.70
N PHE A 52 3.64 3.57 -3.04
CA PHE A 52 2.64 4.46 -3.60
C PHE A 52 2.83 4.43 -5.12
N VAL A 53 1.85 3.95 -5.86
CA VAL A 53 2.03 3.79 -7.31
C VAL A 53 0.82 4.27 -8.07
N ASP A 54 1.08 5.03 -9.14
CA ASP A 54 0.02 5.51 -10.03
C ASP A 54 -0.46 4.34 -10.88
N ILE A 55 -1.77 4.21 -11.03
CA ILE A 55 -2.33 3.15 -11.85
C ILE A 55 -2.02 3.37 -13.32
N ASN A 56 -2.18 4.62 -13.78
CA ASN A 56 -2.03 4.91 -15.21
C ASN A 56 -0.65 5.41 -15.54
N MET A 57 0.19 4.50 -16.00
CA MET A 57 1.54 4.84 -16.46
C MET A 57 1.77 4.18 -17.80
N PRO A 58 2.56 4.83 -18.68
CA PRO A 58 2.89 4.22 -19.96
C PRO A 58 3.78 3.00 -19.75
N ASP A 59 3.86 2.14 -20.72
CA ASP A 59 4.68 0.94 -20.74
C ASP A 59 4.19 -0.12 -19.77
N LEU A 60 4.11 0.19 -18.49
CA LEU A 60 3.68 -0.78 -17.49
C LEU A 60 2.76 -0.07 -16.53
N SER A 61 1.49 -0.45 -16.49
CA SER A 61 0.53 0.18 -15.60
C SER A 61 0.83 -0.20 -14.15
N GLY A 62 0.29 0.59 -13.21
CA GLY A 62 0.47 0.29 -11.80
C GLY A 62 -0.06 -1.09 -11.43
N VAL A 63 -1.16 -1.49 -12.05
CA VAL A 63 -1.76 -2.80 -11.78
C VAL A 63 -0.83 -3.91 -12.25
N GLU A 64 -0.30 -3.78 -13.47
CA GLU A 64 0.61 -4.78 -14.00
C GLU A 64 1.89 -4.84 -13.20
N PHE A 65 2.36 -3.66 -12.77
CA PHE A 65 3.55 -3.58 -11.95
C PHE A 65 3.38 -4.38 -10.65
N VAL A 66 2.25 -4.18 -9.96
CA VAL A 66 2.00 -4.86 -8.69
C VAL A 66 1.87 -6.36 -8.91
N ARG A 67 1.20 -6.77 -9.97
CA ARG A 67 1.04 -8.20 -10.25
C ARG A 67 2.36 -8.89 -10.56
N SER A 68 3.34 -8.14 -11.01
CA SER A 68 4.63 -8.71 -11.36
C SER A 68 5.55 -8.91 -10.15
N LEU A 69 5.17 -8.37 -9.00
CA LEU A 69 6.04 -8.43 -7.83
C LEU A 69 5.99 -9.82 -7.20
N VAL A 70 7.16 -10.37 -6.95
CA VAL A 70 7.27 -11.68 -6.32
C VAL A 70 6.95 -11.57 -4.85
N SER A 71 7.54 -10.56 -4.20
CA SER A 71 7.29 -10.28 -2.80
C SER A 71 6.46 -9.01 -2.74
N ARG A 72 5.32 -9.06 -2.10
CA ARG A 72 4.39 -7.93 -2.15
C ARG A 72 4.45 -7.04 -0.93
N PRO A 73 5.00 -5.83 -1.09
CA PRO A 73 4.84 -4.82 -0.06
C PRO A 73 3.39 -4.35 0.00
N MET A 74 3.07 -3.54 0.98
CA MET A 74 1.77 -2.90 1.03
C MET A 74 1.67 -1.92 -0.13
N ILE A 75 0.48 -1.79 -0.70
CA ILE A 75 0.28 -0.99 -1.90
C ILE A 75 -0.81 0.05 -1.65
N ILE A 76 -0.53 1.30 -2.01
CA ILE A 76 -1.53 2.35 -2.10
C ILE A 76 -1.48 2.88 -3.52
N PHE A 77 -2.58 2.72 -4.25
CA PHE A 77 -2.67 3.21 -5.62
C PHE A 77 -3.10 4.68 -5.63
N THR A 78 -2.56 5.43 -6.58
CA THR A 78 -3.08 6.76 -6.88
C THR A 78 -3.65 6.73 -8.28
N THR A 79 -4.70 7.49 -8.54
CA THR A 79 -5.34 7.48 -9.84
C THR A 79 -6.20 8.71 -10.04
N ALA A 80 -6.32 9.16 -11.28
CA ALA A 80 -7.23 10.25 -11.63
C ALA A 80 -8.63 9.74 -11.98
N TYR A 81 -8.82 8.42 -12.01
CA TYR A 81 -10.07 7.82 -12.47
C TYR A 81 -10.76 7.05 -11.37
N SER A 82 -11.98 7.48 -11.05
CA SER A 82 -12.73 6.87 -9.95
C SER A 82 -13.11 5.42 -10.23
N GLU A 83 -13.22 5.04 -11.50
CA GLU A 83 -13.61 3.66 -11.80
C GLU A 83 -12.56 2.66 -11.33
N TYR A 84 -11.30 3.05 -11.25
CA TYR A 84 -10.28 2.14 -10.75
C TYR A 84 -10.41 1.92 -9.24
N ALA A 85 -10.93 2.91 -8.54
CA ALA A 85 -11.15 2.73 -7.12
C ALA A 85 -12.22 1.69 -6.85
N VAL A 86 -13.18 1.56 -7.75
CA VAL A 86 -14.25 0.58 -7.60
C VAL A 86 -13.76 -0.83 -7.90
N GLU A 87 -12.94 -0.98 -8.94
CA GLU A 87 -12.46 -2.29 -9.32
C GLU A 87 -11.21 -2.70 -8.57
N GLY A 88 -10.55 -1.74 -7.98
CA GLY A 88 -9.26 -2.01 -7.37
C GLY A 88 -9.32 -2.92 -6.17
N PHE A 89 -10.49 -3.11 -5.60
CA PHE A 89 -10.61 -4.01 -4.46
C PHE A 89 -10.21 -5.43 -4.82
N LYS A 90 -10.11 -5.74 -6.12
CA LYS A 90 -9.67 -7.06 -6.56
C LYS A 90 -8.16 -7.21 -6.44
N LEU A 91 -7.47 -6.12 -6.20
CA LEU A 91 -6.03 -6.16 -5.98
C LEU A 91 -5.83 -5.93 -4.50
N ASP A 92 -4.94 -6.62 -3.88
CA ASP A 92 -4.73 -6.50 -2.45
C ASP A 92 -4.07 -5.19 -2.07
N ALA A 93 -4.67 -4.08 -2.46
CA ALA A 93 -4.18 -2.76 -2.12
C ALA A 93 -4.79 -2.31 -0.79
N ILE A 94 -4.03 -1.54 -0.04
CA ILE A 94 -4.53 -1.01 1.21
C ILE A 94 -5.54 0.08 0.96
N ASP A 95 -5.28 0.92 -0.03
CA ASP A 95 -6.14 2.06 -0.28
C ASP A 95 -5.94 2.59 -1.69
N TYR A 96 -6.83 3.46 -2.11
CA TYR A 96 -6.80 4.13 -3.39
C TYR A 96 -6.98 5.61 -3.15
N LEU A 97 -6.07 6.43 -3.68
CA LEU A 97 -6.15 7.88 -3.56
C LEU A 97 -6.53 8.46 -4.90
N LEU A 98 -7.70 9.09 -4.97
CA LEU A 98 -8.20 9.69 -6.20
C LEU A 98 -7.61 11.09 -6.35
N LYS A 99 -6.93 11.33 -7.46
CA LYS A 99 -6.32 12.63 -7.73
C LYS A 99 -7.40 13.64 -8.12
N PRO A 100 -7.29 14.89 -7.71
CA PRO A 100 -6.28 15.39 -6.76
C PRO A 100 -6.70 15.03 -5.32
N PHE A 101 -5.76 14.61 -4.51
CA PHE A 101 -6.06 14.27 -3.13
C PHE A 101 -5.37 15.24 -2.19
N SER A 102 -5.99 15.47 -1.05
CA SER A 102 -5.46 16.38 -0.06
C SER A 102 -4.44 15.66 0.83
N PHE A 103 -3.70 16.44 1.60
CA PHE A 103 -2.82 15.84 2.59
C PHE A 103 -3.61 15.03 3.61
N ALA A 104 -4.83 15.48 3.94
CA ALA A 104 -5.68 14.73 4.86
C ALA A 104 -6.02 13.35 4.32
N ASP A 105 -6.34 13.26 3.02
CA ASP A 105 -6.61 11.98 2.39
C ASP A 105 -5.37 11.10 2.41
N PHE A 106 -4.23 11.69 2.06
CA PHE A 106 -2.96 10.97 2.06
C PHE A 106 -2.61 10.46 3.46
N SER A 107 -2.78 11.31 4.45
CA SER A 107 -2.46 10.98 5.84
C SER A 107 -3.31 9.80 6.33
N ARG A 108 -4.57 9.78 5.92
CA ARG A 108 -5.47 8.68 6.30
C ARG A 108 -5.02 7.37 5.70
N SER A 109 -4.62 7.40 4.42
CA SER A 109 -4.11 6.19 3.78
C SER A 109 -2.82 5.72 4.42
N ALA A 110 -1.94 6.66 4.73
CA ALA A 110 -0.66 6.31 5.39
C ALA A 110 -0.91 5.69 6.76
N ALA A 111 -1.90 6.19 7.49
CA ALA A 111 -2.24 5.64 8.80
C ALA A 111 -2.76 4.21 8.68
N LYS A 112 -3.50 3.91 7.62
CA LYS A 112 -3.94 2.53 7.37
C LYS A 112 -2.75 1.61 7.18
N ALA A 113 -1.76 2.08 6.43
CA ALA A 113 -0.56 1.28 6.18
C ALA A 113 0.20 1.05 7.49
N GLN A 114 0.32 2.07 8.32
CA GLN A 114 1.00 1.93 9.59
C GLN A 114 0.30 0.91 10.48
N SER A 115 -1.03 1.00 10.56
CA SER A 115 -1.80 0.07 11.39
C SER A 115 -1.61 -1.36 10.91
N LEU A 116 -1.65 -1.58 9.61
CA LEU A 116 -1.46 -2.92 9.08
C LEU A 116 -0.04 -3.42 9.33
N TYR A 117 0.94 -2.54 9.16
CA TYR A 117 2.33 -2.89 9.39
C TYR A 117 2.54 -3.32 10.84
N GLU A 118 1.97 -2.59 11.78
CA GLU A 118 2.09 -2.91 13.19
C GLU A 118 1.41 -4.23 13.52
N LEU A 119 0.26 -4.47 12.90
CA LEU A 119 -0.45 -5.72 13.10
C LEU A 119 0.35 -6.91 12.59
N LEU A 120 0.95 -6.77 11.41
CA LEU A 120 1.75 -7.84 10.84
C LEU A 120 3.03 -8.08 11.66
N ALA A 121 3.61 -7.01 12.18
CA ALA A 121 4.80 -7.14 13.03
C ALA A 121 4.43 -7.84 14.33
N TYR A 122 3.29 -7.51 14.89
CA TYR A 122 2.82 -8.15 16.11
C TYR A 122 2.59 -9.64 15.89
N ARG A 123 1.94 -10.01 14.78
CA ARG A 123 1.70 -11.39 14.43
C ARG A 123 2.99 -12.16 14.23
N LYS A 124 3.95 -11.52 13.60
CA LYS A 124 5.24 -12.14 13.35
C LYS A 124 5.95 -12.41 14.66
N THR A 125 5.85 -11.46 15.61
CA THR A 125 6.45 -11.64 16.93
C THR A 125 5.76 -12.76 17.70
N GLN A 126 4.45 -12.88 17.55
CA GLN A 126 3.67 -13.90 18.24
C GLN A 126 3.72 -15.22 17.50
N GLY A 127 4.22 -15.23 16.29
CA GLY A 127 4.16 -16.40 15.44
C GLY A 127 4.92 -17.59 15.93
N ASN A 128 5.85 -17.40 16.87
CA ASN A 128 6.60 -18.51 17.43
C ASN A 128 5.94 -19.09 18.66
N ALA A 129 4.94 -18.42 19.17
CA ALA A 129 4.20 -18.95 20.31
C ALA A 129 3.13 -19.87 19.76
N PRO A 130 2.86 -20.99 20.45
CA PRO A 130 1.76 -21.80 20.03
C PRO A 130 0.57 -20.88 20.06
N ALA A 131 0.05 -20.64 18.92
CA ALA A 131 -1.03 -19.75 18.79
C ALA A 131 -2.11 -20.19 19.72
N PRO A 132 -2.46 -19.37 20.66
CA PRO A 132 -3.69 -19.63 21.36
C PRO A 132 -4.69 -19.61 20.28
N GLU A 133 -5.55 -20.56 20.22
CA GLU A 133 -6.51 -20.58 19.24
C GLU A 133 -7.09 -19.26 19.09
N ALA A 134 -6.97 -18.73 17.90
CA ALA A 134 -7.68 -17.54 17.54
C ALA A 134 -9.13 -17.86 17.76
N THR A 135 -9.74 -17.17 18.65
CA THR A 135 -11.15 -17.38 18.83
C THR A 135 -11.85 -16.97 17.57
N PRO A 136 -13.01 -17.51 17.29
CA PRO A 136 -13.76 -17.11 16.11
C PRO A 136 -13.97 -15.61 16.07
N ARG A 137 -14.04 -14.99 17.21
CA ARG A 137 -14.22 -13.56 17.27
C ARG A 137 -13.03 -12.82 16.74
N ASP A 138 -11.85 -13.30 17.00
CA ASP A 138 -10.64 -12.67 16.47
C ASP A 138 -10.61 -12.74 14.97
N ARG A 139 -11.09 -13.82 14.40
CA ARG A 139 -11.12 -13.95 12.96
C ARG A 139 -12.14 -13.03 12.35
N GLU A 140 -13.28 -12.88 12.94
CA GLU A 140 -14.28 -11.98 12.43
C GLU A 140 -13.75 -10.57 12.41
N TYR A 141 -12.99 -10.23 13.40
CA TYR A 141 -12.44 -8.92 13.51
C TYR A 141 -11.53 -8.58 12.36
N ILE A 142 -10.79 -9.56 11.93
CA ILE A 142 -9.84 -9.32 10.90
C ILE A 142 -10.47 -9.39 9.55
N SER A 143 -11.51 -10.09 9.42
CA SER A 143 -12.08 -10.28 8.12
C SER A 143 -13.03 -9.20 7.75
N ILE A 144 -13.49 -8.48 8.41
CA ILE A 144 -14.46 -7.57 7.89
C ILE A 144 -14.05 -6.58 6.96
N LYS A 145 -14.01 -7.04 7.39
CA LYS A 145 -13.91 -6.55 6.88
C LYS A 145 -13.82 -6.57 5.95
N ALA A 146 -13.86 -6.82 6.45
CA ALA A 146 -13.95 -7.07 5.76
C ALA A 146 -14.30 -6.77 5.15
N ASP A 147 -14.68 -6.71 5.57
CA ASP A 147 -15.09 -6.62 5.16
C ASP A 147 -14.92 -6.04 4.74
N TYR A 148 -14.63 -5.98 5.18
CA TYR A 148 -14.37 -5.89 4.92
C TYR A 148 -14.10 -5.82 4.25
N LYS A 149 -13.97 -5.56 4.55
CA LYS A 149 -13.68 -5.90 4.29
C LYS A 149 -13.38 -6.01 3.83
N THR A 150 -13.29 -5.85 4.26
CA THR A 150 -13.05 -6.29 4.15
C THR A 150 -12.57 -6.22 3.95
N THR A 151 -12.55 -6.05 4.17
CA THR A 151 -12.23 -6.31 4.23
C THR A 151 -11.61 -6.27 4.22
N LEU A 152 -11.50 -6.21 4.48
CA LEU A 152 -11.04 -6.51 4.67
C LEU A 152 -10.73 -6.83 4.66
N VAL A 153 -10.77 -6.76 4.96
CA VAL A 153 -10.60 -7.34 5.16
C VAL A 153 -10.36 -7.89 5.02
N ARG A 154 -10.38 -7.98 5.17
CA ARG A 154 -10.29 -8.68 5.21
C ARG A 154 -9.85 -8.97 4.97
N ILE A 155 -9.71 -8.80 5.27
CA ILE A 155 -9.40 -9.19 5.27
C ILE A 155 -9.13 -9.62 4.89
N SER A 156 -9.20 -9.62 5.12
CA SER A 156 -9.11 -10.12 4.93
C SER A 156 -8.93 -10.29 4.59
N ASP A 157 -9.05 -10.25 4.92
CA ASP A 157 -9.14 -10.43 4.83
C ASP A 157 -8.99 -10.45 4.66
#